data_6ce2efb8981af63207437149e3b821c3
#
_entry.id   6ce2efb8981af63207437149e3b821c3
#
_cell.length_a   1.000
_cell.length_b   1.000
_cell.length_c   1.000
_cell.angle_alpha   90.00
_cell.angle_beta   90.00
_cell.angle_gamma   90.00
#
_symmetry.space_group_name_H-M   'P 1'
#
loop_
_entity.id
_entity.type
_entity.pdbx_description
1 polymer ?
#
loop_
_entity_poly.entity_id
_entity_poly.type
_entity_poly.pdbx_seq_one_letter_code
_entity_poly.pdbx_strand_id
1 'polypeptide(L)'
;MSKNFINFYLLILSIILSLILCEIFSRFYINSFNLDTAHKKISKKNKKFEKKNFEQFKLYRDEKILSIGGKSHSNIFLCKEKYPVYYKSDRFGFRNYDFLWSEKIAKDFLLIGDSFVHGECVKDEFTFSNIFNDKFNKKTINLGVGGSSSLNQLASVVEYGKVINPKFIIWFYFEGNDLDGLDSEFKVSSLKNYLKANYSQNLILKQNFIDQKLNQSDNESYNKSDNKSDNKSDNKSD
;
A
#
# COMPACT_ATOMS: atom_id res chain seq x y z
N MET A 1 59.93 15.04 3.93
CA MET A 1 58.53 14.99 3.43
C MET A 1 58.18 16.38 2.90
N SER A 2 57.71 16.49 1.65
CA SER A 2 57.36 17.79 1.10
C SER A 2 56.12 18.38 1.79
N LYS A 3 56.06 19.73 1.95
CA LYS A 3 54.89 20.40 2.55
C LYS A 3 53.55 19.96 1.90
N ASN A 4 53.57 19.68 0.62
CA ASN A 4 52.38 19.22 -0.11
C ASN A 4 51.89 17.85 0.35
N PHE A 5 52.75 16.95 0.76
CA PHE A 5 52.40 15.64 1.30
C PHE A 5 51.74 15.74 2.67
N ILE A 6 52.22 16.63 3.51
CA ILE A 6 51.64 16.90 4.84
C ILE A 6 50.22 17.48 4.70
N ASN A 7 50.05 18.44 3.80
CA ASN A 7 48.74 19.07 3.55
C ASN A 7 47.72 18.05 3.00
N PHE A 8 48.15 17.15 2.14
CA PHE A 8 47.29 16.07 1.61
C PHE A 8 46.85 15.10 2.71
N TYR A 9 47.77 14.72 3.60
CA TYR A 9 47.43 13.88 4.76
C TYR A 9 46.45 14.54 5.72
N LEU A 10 46.64 15.82 6.00
CA LEU A 10 45.75 16.62 6.84
C LEU A 10 44.33 16.74 6.23
N LEU A 11 44.26 16.90 4.89
CA LEU A 11 42.98 16.94 4.19
C LEU A 11 42.21 15.59 4.34
N ILE A 12 42.89 14.47 4.09
CA ILE A 12 42.28 13.14 4.25
C ILE A 12 41.83 12.91 5.69
N LEU A 13 42.70 13.24 6.65
CA LEU A 13 42.38 13.10 8.07
C LEU A 13 41.16 13.93 8.47
N SER A 14 41.02 15.16 7.97
CA SER A 14 39.86 16.01 8.25
C SER A 14 38.55 15.46 7.65
N ILE A 15 38.62 14.87 6.46
CA ILE A 15 37.46 14.22 5.82
C ILE A 15 37.04 13.02 6.65
N ILE A 16 37.96 12.14 7.04
CA ILE A 16 37.66 10.96 7.85
C ILE A 16 37.06 11.39 9.20
N LEU A 17 37.63 12.38 9.86
CA LEU A 17 37.11 12.86 11.14
C LEU A 17 35.71 13.45 10.98
N SER A 18 35.43 14.20 9.91
CA SER A 18 34.11 14.74 9.60
C SER A 18 33.09 13.64 9.38
N LEU A 19 33.42 12.57 8.67
CA LEU A 19 32.52 11.42 8.45
C LEU A 19 32.23 10.68 9.76
N ILE A 20 33.23 10.48 10.61
CA ILE A 20 33.05 9.87 11.94
C ILE A 20 32.12 10.72 12.82
N LEU A 21 32.31 12.03 12.84
CA LEU A 21 31.44 12.93 13.60
C LEU A 21 30.01 12.93 13.09
N CYS A 22 29.81 12.93 11.75
CA CYS A 22 28.48 12.78 11.15
C CYS A 22 27.79 11.47 11.54
N GLU A 23 28.52 10.36 11.55
CA GLU A 23 27.99 9.05 11.95
C GLU A 23 27.61 9.03 13.43
N ILE A 24 28.46 9.54 14.31
CA ILE A 24 28.18 9.62 15.77
C ILE A 24 26.95 10.52 16.02
N PHE A 25 26.87 11.68 15.34
CA PHE A 25 25.76 12.60 15.49
C PHE A 25 24.44 11.99 14.98
N SER A 26 24.50 11.30 13.83
CA SER A 26 23.35 10.57 13.27
C SER A 26 22.85 9.50 14.23
N ARG A 27 23.74 8.68 14.80
CA ARG A 27 23.36 7.64 15.79
C ARG A 27 22.81 8.24 17.07
N PHE A 28 23.37 9.33 17.56
CA PHE A 28 22.87 10.04 18.72
C PHE A 28 21.49 10.64 18.48
N TYR A 29 21.27 11.25 17.31
CA TYR A 29 19.98 11.82 16.91
C TYR A 29 18.90 10.75 16.75
N ILE A 30 19.22 9.62 16.11
CA ILE A 30 18.31 8.47 15.94
C ILE A 30 17.98 7.86 17.33
N ASN A 31 18.94 7.69 18.22
CA ASN A 31 18.71 7.15 19.56
C ASN A 31 17.97 8.12 20.51
N SER A 32 18.17 9.43 20.38
CA SER A 32 17.45 10.42 21.20
C SER A 32 15.98 10.56 20.77
N PHE A 33 15.65 10.13 19.55
CA PHE A 33 14.28 10.09 19.03
C PHE A 33 13.57 8.79 19.45
N ASN A 34 13.55 8.49 20.76
CA ASN A 34 12.89 7.32 21.31
C ASN A 34 11.36 7.52 21.30
N LEU A 35 10.78 7.42 20.09
CA LEU A 35 9.33 7.49 19.83
C LEU A 35 8.56 6.24 20.31
N ASP A 36 9.26 5.17 20.69
CA ASP A 36 8.67 3.86 20.98
C ASP A 36 7.77 3.84 22.23
N THR A 37 8.07 4.64 23.22
CA THR A 37 7.31 4.64 24.49
C THR A 37 5.99 5.39 24.41
N ALA A 38 5.91 6.48 23.65
CA ALA A 38 4.67 7.22 23.41
C ALA A 38 3.71 6.40 22.51
N HIS A 39 4.26 5.67 21.54
CA HIS A 39 3.50 4.83 20.62
C HIS A 39 2.80 3.64 21.30
N LYS A 40 3.46 2.97 22.25
CA LYS A 40 2.88 1.81 22.96
C LYS A 40 1.63 2.17 23.78
N LYS A 41 1.56 3.37 24.37
CA LYS A 41 0.39 3.83 25.15
C LYS A 41 -0.82 4.18 24.26
N ILE A 42 -0.59 4.89 23.16
CA ILE A 42 -1.64 5.27 22.19
C ILE A 42 -2.17 4.01 21.50
N SER A 43 -1.29 3.06 21.18
CA SER A 43 -1.59 1.80 20.52
C SER A 43 -2.63 0.94 21.26
N LYS A 44 -2.57 0.84 22.58
CA LYS A 44 -3.51 0.00 23.37
C LYS A 44 -4.93 0.59 23.44
N LYS A 45 -5.07 1.91 23.45
CA LYS A 45 -6.37 2.59 23.56
C LYS A 45 -7.13 2.55 22.22
N ASN A 46 -6.42 2.64 21.10
CA ASN A 46 -7.01 2.65 19.75
C ASN A 46 -7.38 1.25 19.24
N LYS A 47 -6.72 0.19 19.71
CA LYS A 47 -7.02 -1.19 19.26
C LYS A 47 -8.49 -1.61 19.41
N LYS A 48 -9.18 -1.10 20.45
CA LYS A 48 -10.58 -1.44 20.73
C LYS A 48 -11.57 -0.63 19.87
N PHE A 49 -11.18 0.59 19.48
CA PHE A 49 -11.98 1.47 18.62
C PHE A 49 -11.84 1.06 17.13
N GLU A 50 -10.63 0.69 16.72
CA GLU A 50 -10.27 0.31 15.35
C GLU A 50 -11.03 -0.95 14.87
N LYS A 51 -11.26 -1.92 15.76
CA LYS A 51 -11.88 -3.21 15.41
C LYS A 51 -13.36 -3.11 15.04
N LYS A 52 -14.02 -1.99 15.32
CA LYS A 52 -15.49 -1.87 15.19
C LYS A 52 -15.95 -1.14 13.92
N ASN A 53 -15.09 -0.31 13.30
CA ASN A 53 -15.51 0.61 12.23
C ASN A 53 -14.65 0.53 10.96
N PHE A 54 -13.54 -0.22 10.97
CA PHE A 54 -12.61 -0.27 9.85
C PHE A 54 -12.22 -1.70 9.53
N GLU A 55 -12.17 -1.99 8.24
CA GLU A 55 -11.72 -3.27 7.68
C GLU A 55 -10.24 -3.16 7.28
N GLN A 56 -9.54 -4.29 7.26
CA GLN A 56 -8.21 -4.34 6.64
C GLN A 56 -8.36 -4.44 5.13
N PHE A 57 -7.43 -3.85 4.40
CA PHE A 57 -7.36 -4.01 2.96
C PHE A 57 -7.15 -5.50 2.61
N LYS A 58 -8.05 -6.04 1.79
CA LYS A 58 -8.02 -7.43 1.34
C LYS A 58 -8.32 -7.52 -0.14
N LEU A 59 -7.67 -8.48 -0.79
CA LEU A 59 -7.96 -8.88 -2.16
C LEU A 59 -8.70 -10.22 -2.16
N TYR A 60 -9.69 -10.35 -3.03
CA TYR A 60 -10.34 -11.63 -3.29
C TYR A 60 -9.52 -12.45 -4.28
N ARG A 61 -9.27 -13.70 -3.94
CA ARG A 61 -8.51 -14.64 -4.78
C ARG A 61 -9.16 -16.02 -4.74
N ASP A 62 -9.52 -16.53 -5.90
CA ASP A 62 -9.85 -17.94 -6.10
C ASP A 62 -9.19 -18.47 -7.39
N GLU A 63 -9.54 -19.68 -7.81
CA GLU A 63 -9.00 -20.31 -9.02
C GLU A 63 -9.37 -19.54 -10.31
N LYS A 64 -10.48 -18.80 -10.32
CA LYS A 64 -11.06 -18.16 -11.50
C LYS A 64 -10.91 -16.64 -11.50
N ILE A 65 -10.94 -16.03 -10.33
CA ILE A 65 -10.93 -14.57 -10.17
C ILE A 65 -9.86 -14.16 -9.16
N LEU A 66 -9.05 -13.23 -9.58
CA LEU A 66 -8.12 -12.52 -8.72
C LEU A 66 -8.45 -11.04 -8.79
N SER A 67 -9.00 -10.48 -7.71
CA SER A 67 -9.23 -9.04 -7.66
C SER A 67 -7.92 -8.27 -7.59
N ILE A 68 -7.90 -7.11 -8.22
CA ILE A 68 -6.77 -6.17 -8.18
C ILE A 68 -7.06 -5.08 -7.14
N GLY A 69 -8.28 -4.55 -7.14
CA GLY A 69 -8.77 -3.66 -6.09
C GLY A 69 -9.40 -4.44 -4.93
N GLY A 70 -9.59 -3.76 -3.81
CA GLY A 70 -10.21 -4.31 -2.62
C GLY A 70 -11.74 -4.21 -2.65
N LYS A 71 -12.34 -4.16 -1.45
CA LYS A 71 -13.78 -3.95 -1.25
C LYS A 71 -14.16 -2.50 -1.55
N SER A 72 -15.28 -2.33 -2.26
CA SER A 72 -15.77 -1.01 -2.64
C SER A 72 -16.34 -0.22 -1.46
N HIS A 73 -16.22 1.10 -1.51
CA HIS A 73 -16.82 2.07 -0.58
C HIS A 73 -16.62 1.76 0.92
N SER A 74 -15.57 1.03 1.25
CA SER A 74 -15.27 0.56 2.60
C SER A 74 -14.31 1.50 3.33
N ASN A 75 -14.46 1.57 4.65
CA ASN A 75 -13.48 2.25 5.50
C ASN A 75 -12.32 1.29 5.78
N ILE A 76 -11.17 1.58 5.25
CA ILE A 76 -9.99 0.72 5.32
C ILE A 76 -9.00 1.25 6.35
N PHE A 77 -8.58 0.36 7.25
CA PHE A 77 -7.38 0.55 8.08
C PHE A 77 -6.18 0.00 7.32
N LEU A 78 -5.26 0.86 6.95
CA LEU A 78 -4.14 0.49 6.10
C LEU A 78 -2.90 0.13 6.90
N CYS A 79 -2.52 0.96 7.85
CA CYS A 79 -1.23 0.85 8.49
C CYS A 79 -1.21 1.48 9.88
N LYS A 80 -0.28 0.98 10.71
CA LYS A 80 -0.05 1.48 12.07
C LYS A 80 1.43 1.55 12.41
N GLU A 81 2.20 2.28 11.65
CA GLU A 81 3.59 2.55 12.03
C GLU A 81 3.68 3.68 13.07
N LYS A 82 3.71 4.91 12.61
CA LYS A 82 3.80 6.10 13.46
C LYS A 82 2.44 6.62 13.89
N TYR A 83 1.48 6.59 12.97
CA TYR A 83 0.08 6.98 13.17
C TYR A 83 -0.83 6.00 12.46
N PRO A 84 -2.04 5.73 12.99
CA PRO A 84 -3.00 4.92 12.26
C PRO A 84 -3.41 5.66 10.99
N VAL A 85 -3.37 4.97 9.86
CA VAL A 85 -3.78 5.49 8.56
C VAL A 85 -5.07 4.80 8.13
N TYR A 86 -6.07 5.61 7.85
CA TYR A 86 -7.38 5.19 7.38
C TYR A 86 -7.71 5.91 6.08
N TYR A 87 -8.45 5.23 5.22
CA TYR A 87 -9.02 5.86 4.03
C TYR A 87 -10.35 5.21 3.68
N LYS A 88 -11.15 5.88 2.85
CA LYS A 88 -12.34 5.31 2.23
C LYS A 88 -12.00 4.86 0.83
N SER A 89 -12.20 3.57 0.52
CA SER A 89 -12.00 3.05 -0.82
C SER A 89 -13.04 3.58 -1.79
N ASP A 90 -12.67 3.67 -3.06
CA ASP A 90 -13.57 4.01 -4.15
C ASP A 90 -14.46 2.83 -4.56
N ARG A 91 -15.24 2.98 -5.63
CA ARG A 91 -16.16 1.94 -6.16
C ARG A 91 -15.48 0.67 -6.63
N PHE A 92 -14.18 0.65 -6.81
CA PHE A 92 -13.39 -0.51 -7.22
C PHE A 92 -12.38 -0.95 -6.16
N GLY A 93 -12.49 -0.39 -4.94
CA GLY A 93 -11.66 -0.79 -3.81
C GLY A 93 -10.26 -0.18 -3.79
N PHE A 94 -9.97 0.80 -4.64
CA PHE A 94 -8.71 1.55 -4.61
C PHE A 94 -8.81 2.80 -3.72
N ARG A 95 -7.68 3.41 -3.46
CA ARG A 95 -7.56 4.61 -2.64
C ARG A 95 -7.65 5.87 -3.48
N ASN A 96 -8.87 6.23 -3.87
CA ASN A 96 -9.17 7.41 -4.67
C ASN A 96 -10.43 8.14 -4.19
N TYR A 97 -10.57 9.38 -4.63
CA TYR A 97 -11.87 10.05 -4.60
C TYR A 97 -12.81 9.40 -5.62
N ASP A 98 -13.92 8.83 -5.17
CA ASP A 98 -14.83 8.05 -6.02
C ASP A 98 -15.38 8.84 -7.23
N PHE A 99 -15.59 10.16 -7.08
CA PHE A 99 -16.08 11.00 -8.18
C PHE A 99 -15.13 11.03 -9.39
N LEU A 100 -13.83 10.74 -9.20
CA LEU A 100 -12.85 10.68 -10.28
C LEU A 100 -13.14 9.58 -11.32
N TRP A 101 -13.92 8.57 -10.97
CA TRP A 101 -14.32 7.51 -11.91
C TRP A 101 -15.42 7.94 -12.89
N SER A 102 -15.97 9.15 -12.77
CA SER A 102 -16.94 9.66 -13.74
C SER A 102 -16.31 9.81 -15.13
N GLU A 103 -16.95 9.27 -16.16
CA GLU A 103 -16.53 9.41 -17.56
C GLU A 103 -16.48 10.87 -18.04
N LYS A 104 -17.29 11.75 -17.41
CA LYS A 104 -17.31 13.18 -17.71
C LYS A 104 -16.03 13.92 -17.29
N ILE A 105 -15.19 13.30 -16.46
CA ILE A 105 -13.96 13.90 -15.96
C ILE A 105 -12.79 13.34 -16.76
N ALA A 106 -12.11 14.18 -17.53
CA ALA A 106 -10.85 13.81 -18.18
C ALA A 106 -9.76 13.60 -17.12
N LYS A 107 -9.05 12.49 -17.20
CA LYS A 107 -7.95 12.13 -16.27
C LYS A 107 -6.62 12.56 -16.86
N ASP A 108 -5.84 13.27 -16.06
CA ASP A 108 -4.49 13.66 -16.47
C ASP A 108 -3.51 12.52 -16.27
N PHE A 109 -3.57 11.86 -15.10
CA PHE A 109 -2.63 10.80 -14.76
C PHE A 109 -3.31 9.53 -14.23
N LEU A 110 -2.71 8.40 -14.58
CA LEU A 110 -2.91 7.12 -13.92
C LEU A 110 -1.59 6.73 -13.24
N LEU A 111 -1.61 6.52 -11.93
CA LEU A 111 -0.46 6.05 -11.16
C LEU A 111 -0.56 4.55 -10.96
N ILE A 112 0.54 3.85 -11.21
CA ILE A 112 0.65 2.40 -11.06
C ILE A 112 1.90 2.09 -10.25
N GLY A 113 1.82 1.12 -9.36
CA GLY A 113 2.93 0.68 -8.53
C GLY A 113 2.44 -0.12 -7.32
N ASP A 114 3.32 -0.29 -6.38
CA ASP A 114 3.14 -1.10 -5.17
C ASP A 114 2.64 -0.28 -3.96
N SER A 115 3.14 -0.60 -2.77
CA SER A 115 2.82 0.07 -1.50
C SER A 115 3.20 1.56 -1.48
N PHE A 116 4.24 1.96 -2.20
CA PHE A 116 4.62 3.38 -2.30
C PHE A 116 3.53 4.19 -3.01
N VAL A 117 2.98 3.68 -4.10
CA VAL A 117 1.91 4.34 -4.84
C VAL A 117 0.58 4.23 -4.10
N HIS A 118 0.29 3.08 -3.47
CA HIS A 118 -0.85 2.93 -2.57
C HIS A 118 -0.83 3.98 -1.45
N GLY A 119 0.36 4.46 -1.08
CA GLY A 119 0.57 5.39 0.02
C GLY A 119 0.45 4.68 1.37
N GLU A 120 1.02 3.45 1.49
CA GLU A 120 1.04 2.72 2.74
C GLU A 120 1.71 3.55 3.84
N CYS A 121 1.08 3.59 5.03
CA CYS A 121 1.50 4.41 6.16
C CYS A 121 1.55 5.93 5.93
N VAL A 122 0.97 6.43 4.83
CA VAL A 122 0.90 7.85 4.50
C VAL A 122 -0.55 8.33 4.62
N LYS A 123 -0.79 9.48 5.25
CA LYS A 123 -2.13 10.08 5.32
C LYS A 123 -2.61 10.52 3.94
N ASP A 124 -3.93 10.57 3.75
CA ASP A 124 -4.56 10.89 2.45
C ASP A 124 -4.00 12.14 1.79
N GLU A 125 -3.86 13.22 2.55
CA GLU A 125 -3.39 14.50 2.04
C GLU A 125 -1.93 14.49 1.52
N PHE A 126 -1.17 13.45 1.85
CA PHE A 126 0.23 13.29 1.45
C PHE A 126 0.46 12.17 0.44
N THR A 127 -0.59 11.48 -0.01
CA THR A 127 -0.45 10.51 -1.10
C THR A 127 -0.13 11.23 -2.41
N PHE A 128 0.61 10.59 -3.31
CA PHE A 128 0.94 11.15 -4.62
C PHE A 128 -0.33 11.61 -5.36
N SER A 129 -1.34 10.75 -5.45
CA SER A 129 -2.59 11.07 -6.15
C SER A 129 -3.29 12.29 -5.57
N ASN A 130 -3.39 12.41 -4.25
CA ASN A 130 -4.07 13.55 -3.64
C ASN A 130 -3.25 14.84 -3.72
N ILE A 131 -1.91 14.76 -3.66
CA ILE A 131 -1.06 15.91 -3.97
C ILE A 131 -1.30 16.39 -5.40
N PHE A 132 -1.36 15.50 -6.38
CA PHE A 132 -1.67 15.87 -7.77
C PHE A 132 -3.07 16.45 -7.89
N ASN A 133 -4.08 15.83 -7.26
CA ASN A 133 -5.47 16.29 -7.31
C ASN A 133 -5.66 17.65 -6.64
N ASP A 134 -5.16 17.81 -5.42
CA ASP A 134 -5.52 18.94 -4.55
C ASP A 134 -4.57 20.13 -4.72
N LYS A 135 -3.25 19.87 -4.87
CA LYS A 135 -2.26 20.96 -5.00
C LYS A 135 -2.02 21.38 -6.43
N PHE A 136 -2.03 20.43 -7.37
CA PHE A 136 -1.74 20.74 -8.78
C PHE A 136 -2.98 20.75 -9.68
N ASN A 137 -4.17 20.53 -9.10
CA ASN A 137 -5.44 20.46 -9.83
C ASN A 137 -5.39 19.49 -11.03
N LYS A 138 -4.69 18.35 -10.86
CA LYS A 138 -4.57 17.29 -11.87
C LYS A 138 -5.46 16.13 -11.51
N LYS A 139 -6.33 15.71 -12.42
CA LYS A 139 -7.25 14.58 -12.20
C LYS A 139 -6.48 13.27 -12.31
N THR A 140 -6.13 12.73 -11.15
CA THR A 140 -5.20 11.59 -11.01
C THR A 140 -5.90 10.44 -10.33
N ILE A 141 -5.83 9.25 -10.94
CA ILE A 141 -6.29 7.98 -10.35
C ILE A 141 -5.07 7.16 -9.95
N ASN A 142 -5.16 6.55 -8.78
CA ASN A 142 -4.15 5.70 -8.18
C ASN A 142 -4.65 4.23 -8.22
N LEU A 143 -3.92 3.37 -8.92
CA LEU A 143 -4.14 1.91 -8.94
C LEU A 143 -3.02 1.17 -8.18
N GLY A 144 -2.24 1.86 -7.36
CA GLY A 144 -1.23 1.23 -6.51
C GLY A 144 -1.85 0.31 -5.48
N VAL A 145 -1.24 -0.85 -5.27
CA VAL A 145 -1.67 -1.87 -4.31
C VAL A 145 -0.46 -2.41 -3.55
N GLY A 146 -0.53 -2.38 -2.22
CA GLY A 146 0.56 -2.91 -1.39
C GLY A 146 0.87 -4.38 -1.71
N GLY A 147 2.14 -4.70 -1.89
CA GLY A 147 2.62 -6.05 -2.20
C GLY A 147 2.35 -6.49 -3.65
N SER A 148 1.94 -5.60 -4.55
CA SER A 148 1.85 -5.90 -5.98
C SER A 148 3.22 -5.79 -6.65
N SER A 149 3.48 -6.67 -7.61
CA SER A 149 4.63 -6.63 -8.49
C SER A 149 4.18 -6.42 -9.95
N SER A 150 5.10 -6.56 -10.89
CA SER A 150 4.91 -6.11 -12.26
C SER A 150 3.70 -6.73 -12.99
N LEU A 151 3.37 -8.02 -12.78
CA LEU A 151 2.20 -8.64 -13.43
C LEU A 151 0.87 -8.15 -12.84
N ASN A 152 0.80 -7.94 -11.55
CA ASN A 152 -0.38 -7.37 -10.91
C ASN A 152 -0.58 -5.91 -11.35
N GLN A 153 0.51 -5.15 -11.45
CA GLN A 153 0.52 -3.78 -11.95
C GLN A 153 0.07 -3.72 -13.42
N LEU A 154 0.51 -4.65 -14.27
CA LEU A 154 0.02 -4.80 -15.65
C LEU A 154 -1.47 -5.13 -15.67
N ALA A 155 -1.92 -6.05 -14.81
CA ALA A 155 -3.34 -6.41 -14.70
C ALA A 155 -4.20 -5.19 -14.34
N SER A 156 -3.72 -4.31 -13.45
CA SER A 156 -4.40 -3.05 -13.09
C SER A 156 -4.65 -2.17 -14.32
N VAL A 157 -3.64 -2.03 -15.19
CA VAL A 157 -3.78 -1.25 -16.43
C VAL A 157 -4.77 -1.88 -17.39
N VAL A 158 -4.69 -3.21 -17.58
CA VAL A 158 -5.57 -3.94 -18.50
C VAL A 158 -7.04 -3.86 -18.09
N GLU A 159 -7.30 -4.02 -16.78
CA GLU A 159 -8.67 -4.04 -16.25
C GLU A 159 -9.29 -2.64 -16.17
N TYR A 160 -8.53 -1.63 -15.76
CA TYR A 160 -9.07 -0.30 -15.43
C TYR A 160 -8.61 0.80 -16.39
N GLY A 161 -7.47 0.65 -17.04
CA GLY A 161 -6.86 1.69 -17.88
C GLY A 161 -7.76 2.17 -19.02
N LYS A 162 -8.50 1.26 -19.66
CA LYS A 162 -9.45 1.58 -20.74
C LYS A 162 -10.57 2.54 -20.31
N VAL A 163 -11.14 2.30 -19.12
CA VAL A 163 -12.21 3.12 -18.56
C VAL A 163 -11.68 4.46 -18.07
N ILE A 164 -10.48 4.44 -17.50
CA ILE A 164 -9.83 5.66 -17.00
C ILE A 164 -9.44 6.57 -18.18
N ASN A 165 -8.93 6.02 -19.26
CA ASN A 165 -8.46 6.73 -20.46
C ASN A 165 -7.59 7.96 -20.08
N PRO A 166 -6.47 7.78 -19.38
CA PRO A 166 -5.65 8.87 -18.88
C PRO A 166 -4.80 9.47 -20.01
N LYS A 167 -4.40 10.75 -19.88
CA LYS A 167 -3.42 11.36 -20.78
C LYS A 167 -2.04 10.74 -20.62
N PHE A 168 -1.67 10.44 -19.37
CA PHE A 168 -0.37 9.86 -19.04
C PHE A 168 -0.52 8.76 -18.01
N ILE A 169 0.32 7.71 -18.15
CA ILE A 169 0.49 6.65 -17.17
C ILE A 169 1.88 6.84 -16.55
N ILE A 170 1.93 6.89 -15.22
CA ILE A 170 3.18 6.94 -14.46
C ILE A 170 3.32 5.62 -13.73
N TRP A 171 4.31 4.85 -14.10
CA TRP A 171 4.65 3.60 -13.45
C TRP A 171 5.81 3.82 -12.49
N PHE A 172 5.52 3.63 -11.21
CA PHE A 172 6.49 3.64 -10.13
C PHE A 172 7.02 2.22 -9.95
N TYR A 173 8.19 1.97 -10.48
CA TYR A 173 8.87 0.70 -10.34
C TYR A 173 9.86 0.77 -9.19
N PHE A 174 9.73 -0.13 -8.22
CA PHE A 174 10.65 -0.25 -7.10
C PHE A 174 11.51 -1.51 -7.24
N GLU A 175 12.78 -1.33 -7.57
CA GLU A 175 13.72 -2.40 -7.83
C GLU A 175 13.95 -3.35 -6.64
N GLY A 176 13.67 -2.89 -5.40
CA GLY A 176 13.88 -3.66 -4.18
C GLY A 176 12.89 -4.80 -3.98
N ASN A 177 11.71 -4.80 -4.62
CA ASN A 177 10.71 -5.87 -4.44
C ASN A 177 9.94 -6.24 -5.72
N ASP A 178 9.83 -5.36 -6.72
CA ASP A 178 9.02 -5.62 -7.92
C ASP A 178 9.57 -6.77 -8.76
N LEU A 179 10.89 -6.96 -8.79
CA LEU A 179 11.52 -8.12 -9.44
C LEU A 179 11.37 -9.39 -8.62
N ASP A 180 11.62 -9.33 -7.31
CA ASP A 180 11.53 -10.49 -6.43
C ASP A 180 10.09 -11.03 -6.35
N GLY A 181 9.11 -10.14 -6.32
CA GLY A 181 7.70 -10.48 -6.32
C GLY A 181 7.21 -11.09 -7.63
N LEU A 182 7.86 -10.77 -8.76
CA LEU A 182 7.49 -11.23 -10.08
C LEU A 182 7.52 -12.76 -10.20
N ASP A 183 8.52 -13.43 -9.62
CA ASP A 183 8.60 -14.89 -9.58
C ASP A 183 7.39 -15.54 -8.90
N SER A 184 6.89 -14.91 -7.85
CA SER A 184 5.70 -15.36 -7.14
C SER A 184 4.43 -15.13 -7.96
N GLU A 185 4.34 -13.99 -8.65
CA GLU A 185 3.22 -13.65 -9.52
C GLU A 185 3.16 -14.54 -10.76
N PHE A 186 4.31 -14.97 -11.31
CA PHE A 186 4.36 -15.94 -12.41
C PHE A 186 3.76 -17.31 -12.08
N LYS A 187 3.70 -17.68 -10.80
CA LYS A 187 3.06 -18.92 -10.35
C LYS A 187 1.54 -18.81 -10.32
N VAL A 188 0.99 -17.59 -10.36
CA VAL A 188 -0.45 -17.32 -10.36
C VAL A 188 -0.96 -17.31 -11.79
N SER A 189 -1.70 -18.35 -12.20
CA SER A 189 -2.17 -18.55 -13.57
C SER A 189 -3.02 -17.38 -14.08
N SER A 190 -3.87 -16.79 -13.25
CA SER A 190 -4.70 -15.63 -13.60
C SER A 190 -3.85 -14.40 -13.93
N LEU A 191 -2.77 -14.12 -13.18
CA LEU A 191 -1.84 -13.03 -13.48
C LEU A 191 -1.06 -13.28 -14.76
N LYS A 192 -0.55 -14.51 -14.93
CA LYS A 192 0.21 -14.88 -16.14
C LYS A 192 -0.63 -14.74 -17.41
N ASN A 193 -1.93 -14.89 -17.35
CA ASN A 193 -2.81 -14.72 -18.50
C ASN A 193 -2.84 -13.28 -19.03
N TYR A 194 -2.52 -12.27 -18.21
CA TYR A 194 -2.43 -10.87 -18.68
C TYR A 194 -1.29 -10.61 -19.64
N LEU A 195 -0.34 -11.55 -19.79
CA LEU A 195 0.66 -11.50 -20.86
C LEU A 195 0.11 -11.88 -22.23
N LYS A 196 -1.09 -12.46 -22.29
CA LYS A 196 -1.77 -12.81 -23.55
C LYS A 196 -2.50 -11.59 -24.09
N ALA A 197 -2.42 -11.37 -25.40
CA ALA A 197 -3.18 -10.33 -26.05
C ALA A 197 -4.69 -10.49 -25.80
N ASN A 198 -5.37 -9.39 -25.53
CA ASN A 198 -6.82 -9.32 -25.32
C ASN A 198 -7.38 -10.10 -24.11
N TYR A 199 -6.53 -10.56 -23.19
CA TYR A 199 -7.02 -11.15 -21.96
C TYR A 199 -7.48 -10.06 -20.99
N SER A 200 -8.63 -10.27 -20.36
CA SER A 200 -9.16 -9.50 -19.24
C SER A 200 -10.08 -10.39 -18.41
N GLN A 201 -10.08 -10.20 -17.12
CA GLN A 201 -11.06 -10.82 -16.22
C GLN A 201 -12.39 -10.05 -16.17
N ASN A 202 -12.45 -8.84 -16.76
CA ASN A 202 -13.57 -7.90 -16.68
C ASN A 202 -13.95 -7.57 -15.22
N LEU A 203 -12.95 -7.24 -14.40
CA LEU A 203 -13.11 -7.01 -12.95
C LEU A 203 -14.07 -5.86 -12.63
N ILE A 204 -14.11 -4.82 -13.46
CA ILE A 204 -15.06 -3.71 -13.31
C ILE A 204 -16.50 -4.22 -13.23
N LEU A 205 -16.86 -5.20 -14.09
CA LEU A 205 -18.20 -5.78 -14.12
C LEU A 205 -18.45 -6.78 -12.96
N LYS A 206 -17.38 -7.23 -12.33
CA LYS A 206 -17.41 -8.23 -11.25
C LYS A 206 -17.26 -7.63 -9.85
N GLN A 207 -17.19 -6.32 -9.71
CA GLN A 207 -16.96 -5.68 -8.41
C GLN A 207 -18.01 -6.11 -7.36
N ASN A 208 -19.28 -6.15 -7.71
CA ASN A 208 -20.34 -6.60 -6.79
C ASN A 208 -20.13 -8.04 -6.32
N PHE A 209 -19.68 -8.94 -7.19
CA PHE A 209 -19.34 -10.31 -6.83
C PHE A 209 -18.14 -10.34 -5.88
N ILE A 210 -17.10 -9.57 -6.17
CA ILE A 210 -15.90 -9.44 -5.34
C ILE A 210 -16.29 -8.97 -3.93
N ASP A 211 -17.11 -7.92 -3.83
CA ASP A 211 -17.59 -7.37 -2.56
C ASP A 211 -18.38 -8.41 -1.74
N GLN A 212 -19.26 -9.17 -2.39
CA GLN A 212 -19.99 -10.25 -1.73
C GLN A 212 -19.05 -11.31 -1.15
N LYS A 213 -18.02 -11.70 -1.89
CA LYS A 213 -17.05 -12.70 -1.46
C LYS A 213 -16.18 -12.21 -0.31
N LEU A 214 -15.74 -10.96 -0.36
CA LEU A 214 -15.00 -10.32 0.73
C LEU A 214 -15.86 -10.24 2.01
N ASN A 215 -17.13 -9.87 1.89
CA ASN A 215 -18.07 -9.85 3.02
C ASN A 215 -18.27 -11.25 3.64
N GLN A 216 -18.38 -12.30 2.82
CA GLN A 216 -18.51 -13.67 3.31
C GLN A 216 -17.27 -14.09 4.10
N SER A 217 -16.07 -13.81 3.59
CA SER A 217 -14.81 -14.14 4.27
C SER A 217 -14.65 -13.40 5.61
N ASP A 218 -15.15 -12.17 5.70
CA ASP A 218 -15.12 -11.40 6.94
C ASP A 218 -16.05 -12.01 8.00
N ASN A 219 -17.25 -12.40 7.63
CA ASN A 219 -18.21 -13.05 8.53
C ASN A 219 -17.70 -14.41 9.04
N GLU A 220 -17.08 -15.23 8.17
CA GLU A 220 -16.49 -16.51 8.59
C GLU A 220 -15.32 -16.33 9.57
N SER A 221 -14.49 -15.31 9.36
CA SER A 221 -13.39 -14.98 10.25
C SER A 221 -13.87 -14.50 11.63
N TYR A 222 -14.99 -13.79 11.67
CA TYR A 222 -15.62 -13.31 12.90
C TYR A 222 -16.18 -14.49 13.71
N ASN A 223 -16.95 -15.35 13.09
CA ASN A 223 -17.55 -16.55 13.74
C ASN A 223 -16.49 -17.54 14.28
N LYS A 224 -15.33 -17.66 13.58
CA LYS A 224 -14.21 -18.49 14.07
C LYS A 224 -13.50 -17.88 15.28
N SER A 225 -13.50 -16.56 15.43
CA SER A 225 -12.90 -15.89 16.59
C SER A 225 -13.77 -16.01 17.85
N ASP A 226 -15.09 -15.97 17.70
CA ASP A 226 -16.03 -16.06 18.83
C ASP A 226 -16.07 -17.50 19.37
N ASN A 227 -16.13 -18.51 18.50
CA ASN A 227 -16.07 -19.93 18.92
C ASN A 227 -14.73 -20.31 19.60
N LYS A 228 -13.66 -19.55 19.40
CA LYS A 228 -12.36 -19.79 20.05
C LYS A 228 -12.24 -19.12 21.40
N SER A 229 -13.06 -18.10 21.69
CA SER A 229 -13.16 -17.46 23.00
C SER A 229 -13.99 -18.26 23.98
N ASP A 230 -15.07 -18.91 23.50
CA ASP A 230 -15.98 -19.69 24.34
C ASP A 230 -15.33 -21.00 24.81
N ASN A 231 -14.55 -21.67 23.95
CA ASN A 231 -13.82 -22.89 24.33
C ASN A 231 -12.60 -22.65 25.25
N LYS A 232 -12.26 -21.41 25.59
CA LYS A 232 -11.18 -21.09 26.52
C LYS A 232 -11.67 -20.76 27.93
N SER A 233 -12.97 -20.54 28.11
CA SER A 233 -13.60 -20.30 29.41
C SER A 233 -13.94 -21.60 30.16
N ASP A 234 -14.17 -22.71 29.44
CA ASP A 234 -14.62 -23.98 30.06
C ASP A 234 -13.48 -24.88 30.56
N ASN A 235 -12.22 -24.53 30.30
CA ASN A 235 -11.05 -25.29 30.76
C ASN A 235 -10.28 -24.62 31.92
N LYS A 236 -10.95 -23.86 32.77
CA LYS A 236 -10.37 -23.24 33.99
C LYS A 236 -11.22 -23.49 35.24
N SER A 237 -11.82 -24.65 35.34
CA SER A 237 -12.43 -25.15 36.57
C SER A 237 -12.10 -26.63 36.69
N ASP A 238 -10.89 -26.91 37.20
CA ASP A 238 -10.52 -28.08 38.02
C ASP A 238 -9.23 -27.76 38.75
#